data_2ee2740c51f15b4541bc49882218a829
#
_entry.id   2ee2740c51f15b4541bc49882218a829
#
_cell.length_a   1.000
_cell.length_b   1.000
_cell.length_c   1.000
_cell.angle_alpha   90.00
_cell.angle_beta   90.00
_cell.angle_gamma   90.00
#
_symmetry.space_group_name_H-M   'P 1'
#
loop_
_entity.id
_entity.type
_entity.pdbx_description
1 polymer ?
#
loop_
_entity_poly.entity_id
_entity_poly.type
_entity_poly.pdbx_seq_one_letter_code
_entity_poly.pdbx_strand_id
1 'polypeptide(L)'
;MALTSSVKEELSRLDIKKSSVRKAEVSAMLRFAGGLHIISGRIVIEAEVDLASTARRLRAAIAEVYGHQSEIIVVSGGGLRRGSRYVVRVVRDGEALARQTGLLDGRGRPVRGLPSAVVNGSAADAEAVWRGAFLAHGSLTEPGRSSSLEVTCPGPESALALVGAARRLSIQAKAREVRGVDRVVIRDGDTIAALLTRMGAHDALMVWEERRMRKEVRATANRLANFDDANLRRSAQAAVAAGARVDRALEILGDDVPDHLKYAGELRVAHKQASLDELGRLADPVMTKDAIAGRIRRLLAMADKRAIDLGIPGTDANVTPEMLDE
;
A
#
# COMPACT_ATOMS: atom_id res chain seq x y z
N MET A 1 -13.27 -5.18 1.79
CA MET A 1 -14.45 -4.98 2.68
C MET A 1 -14.35 -5.81 3.96
N ALA A 2 -13.83 -7.04 3.93
CA ALA A 2 -13.74 -7.88 5.13
C ALA A 2 -12.96 -7.23 6.30
N LEU A 3 -11.77 -6.65 6.05
CA LEU A 3 -10.99 -6.00 7.10
C LEU A 3 -11.65 -4.76 7.70
N THR A 4 -12.26 -3.91 6.86
CA THR A 4 -13.00 -2.74 7.35
C THR A 4 -14.11 -3.15 8.31
N SER A 5 -14.89 -4.16 7.94
CA SER A 5 -15.96 -4.67 8.80
C SER A 5 -15.43 -5.28 10.10
N SER A 6 -14.32 -6.05 10.03
CA SER A 6 -13.69 -6.62 11.24
C SER A 6 -13.24 -5.54 12.22
N VAL A 7 -12.55 -4.49 11.73
CA VAL A 7 -12.18 -3.33 12.56
C VAL A 7 -13.40 -2.69 13.19
N LYS A 8 -14.45 -2.38 12.41
CA LYS A 8 -15.66 -1.73 12.93
C LYS A 8 -16.40 -2.60 13.95
N GLU A 9 -16.47 -3.91 13.73
CA GLU A 9 -17.08 -4.84 14.68
C GLU A 9 -16.31 -4.90 16.01
N GLU A 10 -14.99 -4.98 15.96
CA GLU A 10 -14.14 -4.97 17.15
C GLU A 10 -14.29 -3.65 17.92
N LEU A 11 -14.16 -2.50 17.23
CA LEU A 11 -14.33 -1.19 17.83
C LEU A 11 -15.73 -1.00 18.44
N SER A 12 -16.76 -1.60 17.85
CA SER A 12 -18.14 -1.53 18.35
C SER A 12 -18.35 -2.28 19.67
N ARG A 13 -17.45 -3.20 20.04
CA ARG A 13 -17.51 -4.00 21.27
C ARG A 13 -16.69 -3.43 22.42
N LEU A 14 -15.89 -2.39 22.16
CA LEU A 14 -15.03 -1.81 23.20
C LEU A 14 -15.85 -1.21 24.35
N ASP A 15 -15.51 -1.61 25.56
CA ASP A 15 -16.08 -1.04 26.79
C ASP A 15 -15.28 0.19 27.24
N ILE A 16 -15.88 1.36 27.11
CA ILE A 16 -15.26 2.64 27.44
C ILE A 16 -15.95 3.23 28.67
N LYS A 17 -15.22 3.30 29.79
CA LYS A 17 -15.75 3.78 31.08
C LYS A 17 -15.79 5.31 31.17
N LYS A 18 -14.78 6.00 30.60
CA LYS A 18 -14.62 7.45 30.78
C LYS A 18 -15.66 8.24 29.98
N SER A 19 -16.50 9.03 30.64
CA SER A 19 -17.58 9.80 30.03
C SER A 19 -17.09 10.81 28.97
N SER A 20 -15.95 11.51 29.20
CA SER A 20 -15.42 12.46 28.20
C SER A 20 -15.05 11.75 26.89
N VAL A 21 -14.43 10.57 26.97
CA VAL A 21 -14.03 9.75 25.81
C VAL A 21 -15.27 9.28 25.04
N ARG A 22 -16.31 8.83 25.75
CA ARG A 22 -17.60 8.46 25.13
C ARG A 22 -18.27 9.66 24.44
N LYS A 23 -18.25 10.84 25.07
CA LYS A 23 -18.78 12.09 24.48
C LYS A 23 -18.04 12.45 23.19
N ALA A 24 -16.70 12.37 23.19
CA ALA A 24 -15.88 12.64 22.02
C ALA A 24 -16.19 11.66 20.86
N GLU A 25 -16.33 10.36 21.18
CA GLU A 25 -16.71 9.34 20.20
C GLU A 25 -18.09 9.61 19.58
N VAL A 26 -19.11 9.87 20.39
CA VAL A 26 -20.48 10.17 19.90
C VAL A 26 -20.49 11.44 19.05
N SER A 27 -19.82 12.51 19.50
CA SER A 27 -19.70 13.75 18.72
C SER A 27 -19.08 13.51 17.36
N ALA A 28 -18.01 12.69 17.29
CA ALA A 28 -17.38 12.32 16.03
C ALA A 28 -18.30 11.44 15.19
N MET A 29 -18.92 10.40 15.74
CA MET A 29 -19.85 9.54 14.99
C MET A 29 -20.98 10.36 14.37
N LEU A 30 -21.66 11.21 15.13
CA LEU A 30 -22.75 12.04 14.63
C LEU A 30 -22.27 13.05 13.57
N ARG A 31 -21.07 13.59 13.71
CA ARG A 31 -20.49 14.51 12.71
C ARG A 31 -20.16 13.81 11.40
N PHE A 32 -19.57 12.63 11.46
CA PHE A 32 -19.07 11.92 10.29
C PHE A 32 -20.13 11.02 9.63
N ALA A 33 -21.12 10.52 10.37
CA ALA A 33 -22.14 9.60 9.85
C ALA A 33 -23.44 10.29 9.39
N GLY A 34 -23.59 11.59 9.61
CA GLY A 34 -24.81 12.26 9.25
C GLY A 34 -24.83 13.71 9.71
N GLY A 35 -25.81 14.06 10.49
CA GLY A 35 -25.90 15.41 11.03
C GLY A 35 -27.31 15.87 11.37
N LEU A 36 -27.51 17.17 11.21
CA LEU A 36 -28.73 17.87 11.51
C LEU A 36 -29.65 17.88 10.30
N HIS A 37 -30.88 17.49 10.52
CA HIS A 37 -31.99 17.63 9.55
C HIS A 37 -33.09 18.50 10.15
N ILE A 38 -33.75 19.26 9.32
CA ILE A 38 -34.93 20.02 9.71
C ILE A 38 -36.12 19.33 9.08
N ILE A 39 -36.94 18.68 9.91
CA ILE A 39 -38.14 17.97 9.47
C ILE A 39 -39.35 18.62 10.15
N SER A 40 -40.27 19.19 9.37
CA SER A 40 -41.48 19.90 9.86
C SER A 40 -41.13 20.97 10.89
N GLY A 41 -40.08 21.75 10.65
CA GLY A 41 -39.63 22.84 11.54
C GLY A 41 -38.91 22.39 12.82
N ARG A 42 -38.64 21.09 12.99
CA ARG A 42 -37.92 20.52 14.15
C ARG A 42 -36.55 20.01 13.76
N ILE A 43 -35.60 20.17 14.64
CA ILE A 43 -34.28 19.58 14.47
C ILE A 43 -34.35 18.09 14.80
N VAL A 44 -34.00 17.28 13.82
CA VAL A 44 -33.83 15.82 13.92
C VAL A 44 -32.39 15.49 13.68
N ILE A 45 -31.82 14.59 14.49
CA ILE A 45 -30.50 14.06 14.26
C ILE A 45 -30.60 12.69 13.60
N GLU A 46 -29.87 12.52 12.50
CA GLU A 46 -29.76 11.24 11.81
C GLU A 46 -28.27 10.90 11.57
N ALA A 47 -27.92 9.64 11.82
CA ALA A 47 -26.59 9.11 11.53
C ALA A 47 -26.71 7.78 10.79
N GLU A 48 -26.22 7.74 9.56
CA GLU A 48 -26.21 6.53 8.73
C GLU A 48 -24.88 5.78 8.87
N VAL A 49 -24.94 4.50 9.22
CA VAL A 49 -23.77 3.62 9.36
C VAL A 49 -24.01 2.30 8.62
N ASP A 50 -22.93 1.61 8.31
CA ASP A 50 -22.92 0.38 7.50
C ASP A 50 -23.09 -0.92 8.30
N LEU A 51 -22.93 -0.88 9.64
CA LEU A 51 -23.05 -2.07 10.49
C LEU A 51 -24.07 -1.89 11.61
N ALA A 52 -24.86 -2.95 11.84
CA ALA A 52 -25.81 -3.01 12.94
C ALA A 52 -25.14 -2.88 14.33
N SER A 53 -23.93 -3.42 14.49
CA SER A 53 -23.14 -3.29 15.72
C SER A 53 -22.80 -1.81 16.01
N THR A 54 -22.38 -1.07 14.99
CA THR A 54 -22.09 0.37 15.08
C THR A 54 -23.34 1.18 15.44
N ALA A 55 -24.49 0.87 14.80
CA ALA A 55 -25.76 1.53 15.10
C ALA A 55 -26.20 1.27 16.54
N ARG A 56 -26.10 0.03 17.03
CA ARG A 56 -26.43 -0.31 18.43
C ARG A 56 -25.51 0.40 19.42
N ARG A 57 -24.19 0.46 19.13
CA ARG A 57 -23.24 1.21 19.94
C ARG A 57 -23.61 2.69 20.06
N LEU A 58 -23.89 3.33 18.92
CA LEU A 58 -24.28 4.75 18.91
C LEU A 58 -25.59 4.98 19.68
N ARG A 59 -26.60 4.13 19.46
CA ARG A 59 -27.87 4.19 20.20
C ARG A 59 -27.68 4.07 21.71
N ALA A 60 -26.91 3.08 22.15
CA ALA A 60 -26.62 2.87 23.55
C ALA A 60 -25.86 4.08 24.16
N ALA A 61 -24.86 4.61 23.45
CA ALA A 61 -24.10 5.75 23.90
C ALA A 61 -24.95 7.04 23.99
N ILE A 62 -25.86 7.28 23.05
CA ILE A 62 -26.82 8.41 23.11
C ILE A 62 -27.70 8.30 24.36
N ALA A 63 -28.24 7.12 24.66
CA ALA A 63 -29.10 6.90 25.81
C ALA A 63 -28.34 7.06 27.13
N GLU A 64 -27.17 6.41 27.26
CA GLU A 64 -26.43 6.35 28.52
C GLU A 64 -25.66 7.64 28.84
N VAL A 65 -25.15 8.34 27.83
CA VAL A 65 -24.31 9.54 28.03
C VAL A 65 -25.11 10.82 28.03
N TYR A 66 -26.18 10.86 27.25
CA TYR A 66 -26.99 12.08 27.04
C TYR A 66 -28.45 11.95 27.49
N GLY A 67 -28.93 10.73 27.81
CA GLY A 67 -30.27 10.50 28.29
C GLY A 67 -31.36 10.56 27.20
N HIS A 68 -30.99 10.57 25.92
CA HIS A 68 -31.94 10.70 24.83
C HIS A 68 -32.28 9.34 24.20
N GLN A 69 -33.55 9.21 23.80
CA GLN A 69 -34.05 8.04 23.08
C GLN A 69 -33.78 8.17 21.58
N SER A 70 -33.36 7.09 20.95
CA SER A 70 -33.17 7.01 19.50
C SER A 70 -33.72 5.71 18.95
N GLU A 71 -34.15 5.75 17.70
CA GLU A 71 -34.58 4.58 16.93
C GLU A 71 -33.50 4.16 15.91
N ILE A 72 -33.48 2.87 15.55
CA ILE A 72 -32.65 2.36 14.46
C ILE A 72 -33.59 1.95 13.33
N ILE A 73 -33.41 2.58 12.18
CA ILE A 73 -34.12 2.29 10.96
C ILE A 73 -33.19 1.51 10.04
N VAL A 74 -33.68 0.37 9.53
CA VAL A 74 -32.93 -0.42 8.56
C VAL A 74 -33.35 -0.02 7.17
N VAL A 75 -32.40 0.48 6.38
CA VAL A 75 -32.61 0.84 4.98
C VAL A 75 -31.99 -0.25 4.12
N SER A 76 -32.83 -1.02 3.46
CA SER A 76 -32.35 -2.06 2.54
C SER A 76 -31.75 -1.42 1.29
N GLY A 77 -30.59 -1.90 0.86
CA GLY A 77 -29.96 -1.43 -0.37
C GLY A 77 -30.80 -1.83 -1.58
N GLY A 78 -31.26 -0.82 -2.35
CA GLY A 78 -31.93 -1.02 -3.63
C GLY A 78 -30.95 -0.85 -4.80
N GLY A 79 -31.08 -1.64 -5.85
CA GLY A 79 -30.34 -1.49 -7.10
C GLY A 79 -28.85 -1.82 -6.99
N LEU A 80 -27.99 -0.88 -7.39
CA LEU A 80 -26.53 -1.06 -7.48
C LEU A 80 -25.80 -1.13 -6.11
N ARG A 81 -26.46 -0.75 -5.01
CA ARG A 81 -25.87 -0.76 -3.66
C ARG A 81 -26.25 -2.06 -2.94
N ARG A 82 -25.29 -2.98 -2.81
CA ARG A 82 -25.45 -4.22 -2.02
C ARG A 82 -25.18 -3.92 -0.54
N GLY A 83 -26.11 -4.33 0.33
CA GLY A 83 -26.00 -4.26 1.79
C GLY A 83 -27.06 -3.39 2.45
N SER A 84 -27.37 -3.68 3.71
CA SER A 84 -28.26 -2.86 4.55
C SER A 84 -27.50 -1.68 5.14
N ARG A 85 -28.18 -0.55 5.32
CA ARG A 85 -27.74 0.63 6.04
C ARG A 85 -28.57 0.79 7.29
N TYR A 86 -28.00 1.37 8.31
CA TYR A 86 -28.64 1.56 9.61
C TYR A 86 -28.61 3.04 9.92
N VAL A 87 -29.80 3.65 10.03
CA VAL A 87 -29.95 5.05 10.41
C VAL A 87 -30.38 5.12 11.88
N VAL A 88 -29.51 5.70 12.70
CA VAL A 88 -29.84 6.04 14.09
C VAL A 88 -30.46 7.43 14.07
N ARG A 89 -31.72 7.52 14.52
CA ARG A 89 -32.51 8.75 14.44
C ARG A 89 -32.98 9.19 15.82
N VAL A 90 -32.81 10.49 16.13
CA VAL A 90 -33.35 11.16 17.32
C VAL A 90 -34.33 12.23 16.87
N VAL A 91 -35.61 11.97 17.09
CA VAL A 91 -36.72 12.86 16.69
C VAL A 91 -37.11 13.79 17.86
N ARG A 92 -37.25 13.22 19.07
CA ARG A 92 -37.49 14.01 20.28
C ARG A 92 -36.14 14.51 20.82
N ASP A 93 -36.14 15.76 21.27
CA ASP A 93 -34.93 16.39 21.85
C ASP A 93 -33.71 16.47 20.92
N GLY A 94 -33.91 16.40 19.60
CA GLY A 94 -32.85 16.50 18.60
C GLY A 94 -32.00 17.77 18.73
N GLU A 95 -32.63 18.92 19.06
CA GLU A 95 -31.92 20.17 19.32
C GLU A 95 -31.07 20.09 20.61
N ALA A 96 -31.61 19.51 21.68
CA ALA A 96 -30.86 19.35 22.93
C ALA A 96 -29.60 18.47 22.72
N LEU A 97 -29.78 17.32 22.04
CA LEU A 97 -28.65 16.46 21.69
C LEU A 97 -27.66 17.17 20.77
N ALA A 98 -28.13 17.95 19.78
CA ALA A 98 -27.26 18.70 18.88
C ALA A 98 -26.37 19.71 19.63
N ARG A 99 -26.92 20.39 20.63
CA ARG A 99 -26.17 21.31 21.50
C ARG A 99 -25.17 20.56 22.40
N GLN A 100 -25.61 19.49 23.02
CA GLN A 100 -24.76 18.67 23.90
C GLN A 100 -23.60 18.00 23.18
N THR A 101 -23.78 17.58 21.92
CA THR A 101 -22.74 16.95 21.10
C THR A 101 -21.91 17.95 20.30
N GLY A 102 -22.25 19.25 20.36
CA GLY A 102 -21.56 20.32 19.65
C GLY A 102 -21.82 20.32 18.15
N LEU A 103 -22.89 19.71 17.67
CA LEU A 103 -23.39 19.91 16.32
C LEU A 103 -23.95 21.31 16.11
N LEU A 104 -24.48 21.91 17.20
CA LEU A 104 -24.86 23.31 17.30
C LEU A 104 -23.96 24.02 18.32
N ASP A 105 -23.59 25.27 18.03
CA ASP A 105 -22.88 26.14 18.97
C ASP A 105 -23.84 26.72 20.04
N GLY A 106 -23.30 27.47 21.00
CA GLY A 106 -24.08 28.11 22.07
C GLY A 106 -25.15 29.10 21.54
N ARG A 107 -25.00 29.56 20.28
CA ARG A 107 -25.97 30.48 19.62
C ARG A 107 -26.97 29.71 18.72
N GLY A 108 -26.94 28.38 18.72
CA GLY A 108 -27.79 27.54 17.89
C GLY A 108 -27.41 27.47 16.41
N ARG A 109 -26.16 27.82 16.06
CA ARG A 109 -25.69 27.73 14.68
C ARG A 109 -24.98 26.39 14.44
N PRO A 110 -25.15 25.78 13.26
CA PRO A 110 -24.45 24.53 12.91
C PRO A 110 -22.93 24.70 12.95
N VAL A 111 -22.26 23.78 13.63
CA VAL A 111 -20.80 23.68 13.66
C VAL A 111 -20.37 22.75 12.52
N ARG A 112 -19.49 23.16 11.62
CA ARG A 112 -19.06 22.37 10.47
C ARG A 112 -17.97 21.34 10.78
N GLY A 113 -17.07 21.64 11.74
CA GLY A 113 -16.03 20.76 12.23
C GLY A 113 -16.45 19.98 13.47
N LEU A 114 -15.48 19.64 14.32
CA LEU A 114 -15.70 19.09 15.64
C LEU A 114 -15.78 20.23 16.69
N PRO A 115 -16.54 20.04 17.78
CA PRO A 115 -16.62 21.06 18.83
C PRO A 115 -15.27 21.30 19.49
N SER A 116 -15.02 22.55 19.89
CA SER A 116 -13.74 22.98 20.52
C SER A 116 -13.36 22.15 21.74
N ALA A 117 -14.36 21.76 22.56
CA ALA A 117 -14.14 20.90 23.72
C ALA A 117 -13.55 19.52 23.36
N VAL A 118 -13.90 18.97 22.19
CA VAL A 118 -13.37 17.70 21.68
C VAL A 118 -11.99 17.93 21.03
N VAL A 119 -11.86 18.99 20.25
CA VAL A 119 -10.58 19.34 19.57
C VAL A 119 -9.48 19.61 20.59
N ASN A 120 -9.79 20.28 21.69
CA ASN A 120 -8.83 20.60 22.77
C ASN A 120 -8.79 19.56 23.89
N GLY A 121 -9.49 18.44 23.77
CA GLY A 121 -9.57 17.37 24.77
C GLY A 121 -8.24 16.61 24.99
N SER A 122 -8.25 15.53 25.74
CA SER A 122 -7.08 14.68 26.01
C SER A 122 -6.66 13.82 24.80
N ALA A 123 -5.51 13.13 24.88
CA ALA A 123 -5.12 12.14 23.87
C ALA A 123 -6.19 11.04 23.72
N ALA A 124 -6.78 10.57 24.83
CA ALA A 124 -7.86 9.59 24.81
C ALA A 124 -9.12 10.11 24.08
N ASP A 125 -9.41 11.41 24.15
CA ASP A 125 -10.50 12.03 23.41
C ASP A 125 -10.16 12.07 21.89
N ALA A 126 -8.89 12.30 21.53
CA ALA A 126 -8.43 12.24 20.15
C ALA A 126 -8.50 10.80 19.58
N GLU A 127 -8.17 9.78 20.37
CA GLU A 127 -8.38 8.37 20.02
C GLU A 127 -9.86 8.06 19.79
N ALA A 128 -10.73 8.58 20.65
CA ALA A 128 -12.17 8.43 20.51
C ALA A 128 -12.74 9.13 19.27
N VAL A 129 -12.22 10.30 18.92
CA VAL A 129 -12.56 11.00 17.66
C VAL A 129 -12.23 10.13 16.45
N TRP A 130 -11.03 9.57 16.39
CA TRP A 130 -10.63 8.68 15.29
C TRP A 130 -11.48 7.41 15.24
N ARG A 131 -11.77 6.81 16.40
CA ARG A 131 -12.66 5.64 16.49
C ARG A 131 -14.06 5.97 15.98
N GLY A 132 -14.67 7.07 16.44
CA GLY A 132 -15.99 7.49 16.00
C GLY A 132 -16.05 7.82 14.51
N ALA A 133 -15.05 8.54 13.98
CA ALA A 133 -14.97 8.86 12.55
C ALA A 133 -14.78 7.59 11.70
N PHE A 134 -13.96 6.63 12.15
CA PHE A 134 -13.76 5.36 11.45
C PHE A 134 -15.02 4.48 11.50
N LEU A 135 -15.70 4.39 12.64
CA LEU A 135 -16.98 3.68 12.77
C LEU A 135 -18.04 4.25 11.82
N ALA A 136 -18.07 5.56 11.65
CA ALA A 136 -18.96 6.24 10.71
C ALA A 136 -18.62 5.90 9.26
N HIS A 137 -17.52 6.42 8.75
CA HIS A 137 -17.14 6.35 7.34
C HIS A 137 -15.69 5.97 7.10
N GLY A 138 -15.08 5.19 8.02
CA GLY A 138 -13.76 4.63 7.84
C GLY A 138 -13.71 3.44 6.90
N SER A 139 -12.57 3.28 6.25
CA SER A 139 -12.24 2.10 5.44
C SER A 139 -10.76 1.75 5.60
N LEU A 140 -10.45 0.46 5.58
CA LEU A 140 -9.11 -0.09 5.61
C LEU A 140 -8.95 -1.03 4.42
N THR A 141 -7.96 -0.75 3.56
CA THR A 141 -7.66 -1.62 2.43
C THR A 141 -6.83 -2.82 2.86
N GLU A 142 -6.90 -3.89 2.07
CA GLU A 142 -6.00 -5.03 2.22
C GLU A 142 -4.54 -4.59 2.10
N PRO A 143 -3.62 -5.12 2.92
CA PRO A 143 -2.21 -4.82 2.81
C PRO A 143 -1.67 -5.14 1.43
N GLY A 144 -0.83 -4.25 0.87
CA GLY A 144 -0.26 -4.43 -0.46
C GLY A 144 0.44 -3.18 -0.95
N ARG A 145 0.60 -3.07 -2.28
CA ARG A 145 1.29 -1.93 -2.93
C ARG A 145 0.63 -0.57 -2.62
N SER A 146 -0.63 -0.55 -2.26
CA SER A 146 -1.43 0.66 -2.01
C SER A 146 -2.28 0.53 -0.74
N SER A 147 -1.69 0.05 0.37
CA SER A 147 -2.39 0.05 1.66
C SER A 147 -2.83 1.45 2.03
N SER A 148 -4.06 1.61 2.46
CA SER A 148 -4.57 2.87 3.00
C SER A 148 -5.63 2.67 4.06
N LEU A 149 -5.60 3.52 5.08
CA LEU A 149 -6.70 3.76 5.98
C LEU A 149 -7.28 5.12 5.61
N GLU A 150 -8.56 5.16 5.29
CA GLU A 150 -9.24 6.36 4.85
C GLU A 150 -10.50 6.61 5.66
N VAL A 151 -10.79 7.87 5.92
CA VAL A 151 -12.08 8.31 6.48
C VAL A 151 -12.67 9.35 5.55
N THR A 152 -13.88 9.10 5.05
CA THR A 152 -14.65 10.08 4.30
C THR A 152 -15.23 11.11 5.25
N CYS A 153 -15.05 12.39 4.92
CA CYS A 153 -15.43 13.52 5.75
C CYS A 153 -16.61 14.28 5.12
N PRO A 154 -17.52 14.85 5.93
CA PRO A 154 -18.63 15.64 5.43
C PRO A 154 -18.24 17.02 4.88
N GLY A 155 -17.01 17.45 5.09
CA GLY A 155 -16.46 18.71 4.60
C GLY A 155 -15.02 18.96 5.08
N PRO A 156 -14.37 19.99 4.54
CA PRO A 156 -12.96 20.27 4.80
C PRO A 156 -12.67 20.59 6.28
N GLU A 157 -13.59 21.24 6.99
CA GLU A 157 -13.41 21.57 8.42
C GLU A 157 -13.35 20.29 9.27
N SER A 158 -14.18 19.29 8.95
CA SER A 158 -14.18 17.99 9.62
C SER A 158 -12.90 17.21 9.30
N ALA A 159 -12.41 17.30 8.06
CA ALA A 159 -11.14 16.69 7.66
C ALA A 159 -9.95 17.31 8.41
N LEU A 160 -9.90 18.65 8.50
CA LEU A 160 -8.85 19.35 9.25
C LEU A 160 -8.89 19.03 10.76
N ALA A 161 -10.09 18.94 11.35
CA ALA A 161 -10.24 18.54 12.76
C ALA A 161 -9.71 17.12 13.01
N LEU A 162 -9.98 16.18 12.09
CA LEU A 162 -9.50 14.80 12.19
C LEU A 162 -7.96 14.71 12.02
N VAL A 163 -7.38 15.49 11.11
CA VAL A 163 -5.91 15.64 10.98
C VAL A 163 -5.30 16.23 12.24
N GLY A 164 -5.96 17.23 12.85
CA GLY A 164 -5.55 17.80 14.15
C GLY A 164 -5.53 16.75 15.26
N ALA A 165 -6.57 15.90 15.34
CA ALA A 165 -6.62 14.78 16.28
C ALA A 165 -5.48 13.77 16.05
N ALA A 166 -5.15 13.44 14.78
CA ALA A 166 -4.03 12.57 14.44
C ALA A 166 -2.68 13.15 14.93
N ARG A 167 -2.45 14.44 14.72
CA ARG A 167 -1.21 15.12 15.17
C ARG A 167 -1.02 15.01 16.68
N ARG A 168 -2.09 15.09 17.46
CA ARG A 168 -2.05 14.93 18.92
C ARG A 168 -1.70 13.52 19.37
N LEU A 169 -1.89 12.53 18.50
CA LEU A 169 -1.49 11.15 18.69
C LEU A 169 -0.10 10.84 18.08
N SER A 170 0.61 11.86 17.57
CA SER A 170 1.86 11.72 16.82
C SER A 170 1.69 10.87 15.55
N ILE A 171 0.50 10.91 14.93
CA ILE A 171 0.14 10.17 13.73
C ILE A 171 0.08 11.13 12.54
N GLN A 172 0.76 10.78 11.45
CA GLN A 172 0.74 11.56 10.22
C GLN A 172 -0.46 11.16 9.35
N ALA A 173 -1.42 12.07 9.22
CA ALA A 173 -2.58 11.93 8.34
C ALA A 173 -2.67 13.13 7.40
N LYS A 174 -3.18 12.91 6.18
CA LYS A 174 -3.32 13.95 5.16
C LYS A 174 -4.77 14.09 4.74
N ALA A 175 -5.28 15.34 4.77
CA ALA A 175 -6.55 15.65 4.14
C ALA A 175 -6.36 15.76 2.62
N ARG A 176 -7.29 15.21 1.87
CA ARG A 176 -7.34 15.24 0.40
C ARG A 176 -8.79 15.33 -0.06
N GLU A 177 -9.01 16.10 -1.10
CA GLU A 177 -10.25 16.05 -1.85
C GLU A 177 -10.09 15.08 -3.04
N VAL A 178 -11.02 14.16 -3.19
CA VAL A 178 -11.03 13.20 -4.30
C VAL A 178 -12.43 13.19 -4.91
N ARG A 179 -12.56 13.68 -6.13
CA ARG A 179 -13.85 13.76 -6.86
C ARG A 179 -14.93 14.53 -6.09
N GLY A 180 -14.57 15.66 -5.50
CA GLY A 180 -15.48 16.50 -4.72
C GLY A 180 -15.81 15.96 -3.34
N VAL A 181 -15.10 14.92 -2.85
CA VAL A 181 -15.31 14.34 -1.53
C VAL A 181 -14.05 14.51 -0.69
N ASP A 182 -14.20 15.16 0.45
CA ASP A 182 -13.12 15.31 1.42
C ASP A 182 -12.81 13.98 2.12
N ARG A 183 -11.53 13.64 2.22
CA ARG A 183 -11.04 12.43 2.89
C ARG A 183 -9.81 12.72 3.71
N VAL A 184 -9.66 12.00 4.81
CA VAL A 184 -8.39 11.91 5.53
C VAL A 184 -7.79 10.54 5.27
N VAL A 185 -6.52 10.52 4.84
CA VAL A 185 -5.84 9.32 4.35
C VAL A 185 -4.51 9.10 5.07
N ILE A 186 -4.26 7.85 5.45
CA ILE A 186 -2.98 7.34 5.95
C ILE A 186 -2.56 6.20 5.05
N ARG A 187 -1.33 6.23 4.51
CA ARG A 187 -0.83 5.22 3.56
C ARG A 187 0.37 4.43 4.06
N ASP A 188 1.08 4.98 5.03
CA ASP A 188 2.20 4.30 5.65
C ASP A 188 1.73 3.16 6.57
N GLY A 189 2.30 1.97 6.40
CA GLY A 189 1.86 0.76 7.10
C GLY A 189 2.05 0.85 8.60
N ASP A 190 3.18 1.37 9.07
CA ASP A 190 3.48 1.48 10.49
C ASP A 190 2.59 2.54 11.16
N THR A 191 2.30 3.61 10.43
CA THR A 191 1.35 4.65 10.87
C THR A 191 -0.09 4.12 10.94
N ILE A 192 -0.50 3.25 9.98
CA ILE A 192 -1.81 2.56 10.04
C ILE A 192 -1.88 1.65 11.27
N ALA A 193 -0.83 0.85 11.52
CA ALA A 193 -0.75 -0.03 12.68
C ALA A 193 -0.84 0.75 14.00
N ALA A 194 -0.09 1.85 14.10
CA ALA A 194 -0.13 2.74 15.27
C ALA A 194 -1.54 3.30 15.50
N LEU A 195 -2.25 3.74 14.45
CA LEU A 195 -3.61 4.25 14.59
C LEU A 195 -4.61 3.16 14.98
N LEU A 196 -4.54 1.97 14.41
CA LEU A 196 -5.40 0.84 14.79
C LEU A 196 -5.21 0.49 16.27
N THR A 197 -3.95 0.47 16.75
CA THR A 197 -3.63 0.29 18.18
C THR A 197 -4.27 1.37 19.04
N ARG A 198 -4.12 2.65 18.67
CA ARG A 198 -4.70 3.79 19.40
C ARG A 198 -6.23 3.76 19.44
N MET A 199 -6.87 3.32 18.36
CA MET A 199 -8.31 3.15 18.34
C MET A 199 -8.81 1.97 19.18
N GLY A 200 -7.95 0.96 19.45
CA GLY A 200 -8.27 -0.25 20.20
C GLY A 200 -8.65 -1.45 19.33
N ALA A 201 -8.29 -1.44 18.04
CA ALA A 201 -8.56 -2.54 17.09
C ALA A 201 -7.36 -3.51 17.02
N HIS A 202 -7.09 -4.22 18.11
CA HIS A 202 -5.90 -5.06 18.26
C HIS A 202 -5.99 -6.36 17.47
N ASP A 203 -7.13 -7.03 17.47
CA ASP A 203 -7.34 -8.30 16.75
C ASP A 203 -7.29 -8.08 15.24
N ALA A 204 -7.98 -7.04 14.75
CA ALA A 204 -7.96 -6.66 13.34
C ALA A 204 -6.56 -6.21 12.89
N LEU A 205 -5.81 -5.53 13.76
CA LEU A 205 -4.41 -5.18 13.51
C LEU A 205 -3.55 -6.42 13.30
N MET A 206 -3.66 -7.43 14.16
CA MET A 206 -2.88 -8.67 14.06
C MET A 206 -3.12 -9.36 12.71
N VAL A 207 -4.38 -9.46 12.30
CA VAL A 207 -4.75 -10.03 10.98
C VAL A 207 -4.20 -9.19 9.83
N TRP A 208 -4.24 -7.87 9.94
CA TRP A 208 -3.74 -6.95 8.91
C TRP A 208 -2.21 -7.05 8.77
N GLU A 209 -1.47 -7.09 9.89
CA GLU A 209 0.00 -7.25 9.90
C GLU A 209 0.44 -8.61 9.37
N GLU A 210 -0.24 -9.69 9.74
CA GLU A 210 0.06 -11.01 9.19
C GLU A 210 -0.06 -11.02 7.65
N ARG A 211 -1.12 -10.41 7.11
CA ARG A 211 -1.31 -10.30 5.66
C ARG A 211 -0.26 -9.39 5.02
N ARG A 212 0.16 -8.31 5.71
CA ARG A 212 1.23 -7.41 5.26
C ARG A 212 2.53 -8.16 5.11
N MET A 213 2.97 -8.88 6.15
CA MET A 213 4.20 -9.67 6.12
C MET A 213 4.20 -10.75 5.04
N ARG A 214 3.10 -11.49 4.90
CA ARG A 214 2.98 -12.52 3.84
C ARG A 214 3.14 -11.92 2.43
N LYS A 215 2.60 -10.75 2.17
CA LYS A 215 2.73 -10.07 0.86
C LYS A 215 4.15 -9.54 0.64
N GLU A 216 4.79 -9.03 1.67
CA GLU A 216 6.17 -8.54 1.61
C GLU A 216 7.17 -9.65 1.31
N VAL A 217 7.03 -10.80 1.96
CA VAL A 217 7.83 -12.00 1.68
C VAL A 217 7.66 -12.45 0.22
N ARG A 218 6.41 -12.53 -0.27
CA ARG A 218 6.15 -12.89 -1.67
C ARG A 218 6.73 -11.87 -2.66
N ALA A 219 6.60 -10.58 -2.38
CA ALA A 219 7.15 -9.53 -3.23
C ALA A 219 8.68 -9.58 -3.28
N THR A 220 9.33 -9.93 -2.17
CA THR A 220 10.79 -10.10 -2.10
C THR A 220 11.23 -11.34 -2.87
N ALA A 221 10.55 -12.49 -2.68
CA ALA A 221 10.83 -13.71 -3.43
C ALA A 221 10.69 -13.49 -4.95
N ASN A 222 9.62 -12.82 -5.40
CA ASN A 222 9.42 -12.51 -6.83
C ASN A 222 10.50 -11.57 -7.38
N ARG A 223 10.98 -10.59 -6.57
CA ARG A 223 12.08 -9.70 -7.00
C ARG A 223 13.38 -10.45 -7.17
N LEU A 224 13.70 -11.38 -6.26
CA LEU A 224 14.90 -12.23 -6.36
C LEU A 224 14.82 -13.13 -7.59
N ALA A 225 13.70 -13.83 -7.80
CA ALA A 225 13.52 -14.68 -8.97
C ALA A 225 13.67 -13.89 -10.29
N ASN A 226 13.03 -12.71 -10.39
CA ASN A 226 13.15 -11.86 -11.58
C ASN A 226 14.59 -11.32 -11.78
N PHE A 227 15.32 -11.06 -10.70
CA PHE A 227 16.71 -10.63 -10.77
C PHE A 227 17.62 -11.75 -11.27
N ASP A 228 17.41 -12.97 -10.76
CA ASP A 228 18.17 -14.16 -11.17
C ASP A 228 17.91 -14.48 -12.64
N ASP A 229 16.65 -14.47 -13.08
CA ASP A 229 16.28 -14.66 -14.50
C ASP A 229 16.91 -13.61 -15.41
N ALA A 230 16.85 -12.34 -15.01
CA ALA A 230 17.47 -11.27 -15.80
C ALA A 230 19.00 -11.39 -15.89
N ASN A 231 19.65 -11.85 -14.80
CA ASN A 231 21.08 -12.13 -14.80
C ASN A 231 21.43 -13.32 -15.68
N LEU A 232 20.64 -14.39 -15.61
CA LEU A 232 20.85 -15.58 -16.42
C LEU A 232 20.71 -15.27 -17.91
N ARG A 233 19.65 -14.54 -18.31
CA ARG A 233 19.47 -14.09 -19.70
C ARG A 233 20.62 -13.23 -20.18
N ARG A 234 21.03 -12.21 -19.43
CA ARG A 234 22.19 -11.36 -19.79
C ARG A 234 23.48 -12.17 -19.92
N SER A 235 23.69 -13.14 -19.05
CA SER A 235 24.87 -14.02 -19.12
C SER A 235 24.84 -14.91 -20.36
N ALA A 236 23.68 -15.47 -20.72
CA ALA A 236 23.52 -16.28 -21.92
C ALA A 236 23.72 -15.44 -23.20
N GLN A 237 23.11 -14.25 -23.28
CA GLN A 237 23.30 -13.33 -24.41
C GLN A 237 24.77 -12.91 -24.57
N ALA A 238 25.44 -12.57 -23.48
CA ALA A 238 26.87 -12.26 -23.52
C ALA A 238 27.72 -13.45 -23.98
N ALA A 239 27.32 -14.68 -23.63
CA ALA A 239 28.01 -15.90 -24.05
C ALA A 239 27.82 -16.16 -25.57
N VAL A 240 26.60 -15.96 -26.09
CA VAL A 240 26.30 -16.10 -27.53
C VAL A 240 27.07 -15.05 -28.35
N ALA A 241 27.00 -13.78 -27.94
CA ALA A 241 27.75 -12.71 -28.61
C ALA A 241 29.28 -12.96 -28.59
N ALA A 242 29.82 -13.42 -27.44
CA ALA A 242 31.21 -13.80 -27.35
C ALA A 242 31.55 -14.98 -28.28
N GLY A 243 30.64 -15.95 -28.44
CA GLY A 243 30.80 -17.07 -29.36
C GLY A 243 30.89 -16.59 -30.83
N ALA A 244 29.99 -15.70 -31.26
CA ALA A 244 29.97 -15.14 -32.61
C ALA A 244 31.26 -14.32 -32.93
N ARG A 245 31.71 -13.52 -31.91
CA ARG A 245 32.99 -12.78 -32.03
C ARG A 245 34.19 -13.71 -32.15
N VAL A 246 34.21 -14.79 -31.38
CA VAL A 246 35.31 -15.77 -31.38
C VAL A 246 35.33 -16.53 -32.71
N ASP A 247 34.20 -16.92 -33.23
CA ASP A 247 34.08 -17.57 -34.54
C ASP A 247 34.70 -16.69 -35.64
N ARG A 248 34.30 -15.39 -35.65
CA ARG A 248 34.90 -14.40 -36.57
C ARG A 248 36.38 -14.19 -36.33
N ALA A 249 36.84 -14.22 -35.08
CA ALA A 249 38.26 -14.10 -34.78
C ALA A 249 39.12 -15.26 -35.38
N LEU A 250 38.60 -16.48 -35.29
CA LEU A 250 39.25 -17.65 -35.88
C LEU A 250 39.32 -17.58 -37.40
N GLU A 251 38.26 -17.07 -38.06
CA GLU A 251 38.23 -16.82 -39.50
C GLU A 251 39.32 -15.80 -39.91
N ILE A 252 39.42 -14.65 -39.19
CA ILE A 252 40.35 -13.57 -39.54
C ILE A 252 41.79 -14.02 -39.37
N LEU A 253 42.09 -14.81 -38.36
CA LEU A 253 43.46 -15.23 -38.01
C LEU A 253 43.91 -16.48 -38.79
N GLY A 254 42.99 -17.36 -39.20
CA GLY A 254 43.32 -18.60 -39.88
C GLY A 254 44.28 -19.47 -39.10
N ASP A 255 45.42 -19.83 -39.70
CA ASP A 255 46.45 -20.67 -39.09
C ASP A 255 47.44 -19.88 -38.19
N ASP A 256 47.36 -18.55 -38.19
CA ASP A 256 48.27 -17.69 -37.40
C ASP A 256 47.84 -17.55 -35.93
N VAL A 257 47.09 -18.51 -35.39
CA VAL A 257 46.59 -18.50 -33.99
C VAL A 257 47.48 -19.36 -33.11
N PRO A 258 48.00 -18.84 -31.97
CA PRO A 258 48.70 -19.68 -30.99
C PRO A 258 47.78 -20.79 -30.44
N ASP A 259 48.26 -22.03 -30.36
CA ASP A 259 47.49 -23.22 -29.99
C ASP A 259 46.66 -23.02 -28.69
N HIS A 260 47.23 -22.39 -27.68
CA HIS A 260 46.53 -22.15 -26.40
C HIS A 260 45.41 -21.12 -26.49
N LEU A 261 45.41 -20.23 -27.48
CA LEU A 261 44.30 -19.29 -27.76
C LEU A 261 43.28 -19.94 -28.67
N LYS A 262 43.74 -20.70 -29.67
CA LYS A 262 42.89 -21.47 -30.57
C LYS A 262 42.00 -22.43 -29.80
N TYR A 263 42.59 -23.22 -28.90
CA TYR A 263 41.85 -24.13 -28.05
C TYR A 263 40.74 -23.44 -27.23
N ALA A 264 41.03 -22.30 -26.62
CA ALA A 264 40.03 -21.55 -25.85
C ALA A 264 38.92 -20.99 -26.77
N GLY A 265 39.24 -20.60 -27.98
CA GLY A 265 38.29 -20.17 -29.01
C GLY A 265 37.38 -21.31 -29.45
N GLU A 266 37.94 -22.44 -29.84
CA GLU A 266 37.18 -23.64 -30.27
C GLU A 266 36.24 -24.13 -29.15
N LEU A 267 36.70 -24.14 -27.91
CA LEU A 267 35.88 -24.49 -26.76
C LEU A 267 34.68 -23.54 -26.60
N ARG A 268 34.86 -22.21 -26.81
CA ARG A 268 33.76 -21.22 -26.78
C ARG A 268 32.77 -21.43 -27.92
N VAL A 269 33.23 -21.71 -29.13
CA VAL A 269 32.40 -21.96 -30.32
C VAL A 269 31.61 -23.27 -30.15
N ALA A 270 32.21 -24.31 -29.61
CA ALA A 270 31.56 -25.59 -29.34
C ALA A 270 30.49 -25.46 -28.24
N HIS A 271 30.66 -24.58 -27.27
CA HIS A 271 29.79 -24.38 -26.12
C HIS A 271 29.27 -22.93 -26.04
N LYS A 272 28.50 -22.49 -27.05
CA LYS A 272 28.08 -21.09 -27.25
C LYS A 272 27.32 -20.49 -26.05
N GLN A 273 26.55 -21.27 -25.32
CA GLN A 273 25.76 -20.79 -24.17
C GLN A 273 26.44 -20.98 -22.82
N ALA A 274 27.55 -21.72 -22.75
CA ALA A 274 28.22 -22.00 -21.48
C ALA A 274 28.80 -20.72 -20.86
N SER A 275 28.69 -20.58 -19.56
CA SER A 275 29.35 -19.54 -18.80
C SER A 275 30.88 -19.73 -18.85
N LEU A 276 31.63 -18.69 -18.54
CA LEU A 276 33.12 -18.79 -18.49
C LEU A 276 33.63 -19.80 -17.43
N ASP A 277 32.84 -19.97 -16.35
CA ASP A 277 33.16 -20.96 -15.31
C ASP A 277 32.93 -22.39 -15.82
N GLU A 278 31.83 -22.62 -16.54
CA GLU A 278 31.57 -23.91 -17.20
C GLU A 278 32.59 -24.24 -18.26
N LEU A 279 32.97 -23.27 -19.10
CA LEU A 279 34.06 -23.47 -20.08
C LEU A 279 35.38 -23.83 -19.41
N GLY A 280 35.70 -23.20 -18.27
CA GLY A 280 36.89 -23.54 -17.49
C GLY A 280 36.90 -24.99 -17.03
N ARG A 281 35.73 -25.51 -16.60
CA ARG A 281 35.52 -26.91 -16.18
C ARG A 281 35.58 -27.91 -17.35
N LEU A 282 35.11 -27.49 -18.52
CA LEU A 282 35.15 -28.32 -19.73
C LEU A 282 36.51 -28.36 -20.40
N ALA A 283 37.43 -27.51 -20.01
CA ALA A 283 38.78 -27.47 -20.56
C ALA A 283 39.65 -28.63 -20.05
N ASP A 284 40.50 -29.15 -20.92
CA ASP A 284 41.54 -30.14 -20.57
C ASP A 284 42.94 -29.59 -20.89
N PRO A 285 43.77 -29.34 -19.89
CA PRO A 285 43.51 -29.43 -18.46
C PRO A 285 42.48 -28.37 -17.96
N VAL A 286 41.78 -28.65 -16.87
CA VAL A 286 40.78 -27.72 -16.27
C VAL A 286 41.42 -26.36 -16.02
N MET A 287 40.69 -25.29 -16.40
CA MET A 287 41.15 -23.90 -16.27
C MET A 287 40.21 -23.10 -15.36
N THR A 288 40.78 -22.07 -14.74
CA THR A 288 39.95 -21.09 -13.99
C THR A 288 39.16 -20.19 -14.97
N LYS A 289 38.03 -19.64 -14.48
CA LYS A 289 37.23 -18.63 -15.18
C LYS A 289 38.08 -17.50 -15.76
N ASP A 290 39.04 -16.98 -14.98
CA ASP A 290 39.89 -15.86 -15.39
C ASP A 290 40.90 -16.27 -16.45
N ALA A 291 41.40 -17.51 -16.39
CA ALA A 291 42.33 -18.04 -17.39
C ALA A 291 41.68 -18.18 -18.76
N ILE A 292 40.47 -18.77 -18.81
CA ILE A 292 39.72 -18.91 -20.07
C ILE A 292 39.31 -17.55 -20.64
N ALA A 293 38.79 -16.63 -19.77
CA ALA A 293 38.45 -15.27 -20.15
C ALA A 293 39.64 -14.48 -20.71
N GLY A 294 40.81 -14.62 -20.08
CA GLY A 294 42.04 -13.99 -20.54
C GLY A 294 42.53 -14.50 -21.90
N ARG A 295 42.35 -15.80 -22.18
CA ARG A 295 42.69 -16.38 -23.48
C ARG A 295 41.75 -15.90 -24.57
N ILE A 296 40.44 -15.93 -24.34
CA ILE A 296 39.40 -15.41 -25.27
C ILE A 296 39.66 -13.93 -25.57
N ARG A 297 39.88 -13.11 -24.57
CA ARG A 297 40.15 -11.67 -24.73
C ARG A 297 41.40 -11.43 -25.61
N ARG A 298 42.48 -12.19 -25.41
CA ARG A 298 43.69 -12.08 -26.24
C ARG A 298 43.46 -12.52 -27.68
N LEU A 299 42.70 -13.59 -27.90
CA LEU A 299 42.29 -14.05 -29.22
C LEU A 299 41.55 -12.95 -30.00
N LEU A 300 40.52 -12.35 -29.38
CA LEU A 300 39.76 -11.27 -29.98
C LEU A 300 40.64 -10.04 -30.30
N ALA A 301 41.51 -9.64 -29.38
CA ALA A 301 42.38 -8.50 -29.59
C ALA A 301 43.40 -8.74 -30.74
N MET A 302 43.91 -9.95 -30.89
CA MET A 302 44.78 -10.33 -32.05
C MET A 302 43.99 -10.23 -33.37
N ALA A 303 42.75 -10.76 -33.39
CA ALA A 303 41.94 -10.74 -34.58
C ALA A 303 41.54 -9.32 -35.01
N ASP A 304 41.13 -8.49 -34.02
CA ASP A 304 40.76 -7.09 -34.31
C ASP A 304 41.96 -6.28 -34.83
N LYS A 305 43.15 -6.50 -34.31
CA LYS A 305 44.37 -5.90 -34.82
C LYS A 305 44.68 -6.36 -36.26
N ARG A 306 44.57 -7.67 -36.54
CA ARG A 306 44.75 -8.22 -37.88
C ARG A 306 43.72 -7.71 -38.87
N ALA A 307 42.47 -7.54 -38.44
CA ALA A 307 41.39 -6.98 -39.27
C ALA A 307 41.71 -5.53 -39.69
N ILE A 308 42.25 -4.71 -38.78
CA ILE A 308 42.67 -3.34 -39.09
C ILE A 308 43.79 -3.38 -40.15
N ASP A 309 44.82 -4.24 -39.99
CA ASP A 309 45.92 -4.36 -40.89
C ASP A 309 45.50 -4.81 -42.32
N LEU A 310 44.43 -5.60 -42.38
CA LEU A 310 43.83 -6.10 -43.66
C LEU A 310 42.75 -5.19 -44.25
N GLY A 311 42.33 -4.16 -43.51
CA GLY A 311 41.21 -3.27 -43.94
C GLY A 311 39.85 -3.96 -44.01
N ILE A 312 39.62 -4.99 -43.18
CA ILE A 312 38.34 -5.74 -43.11
C ILE A 312 37.61 -5.48 -41.80
N PRO A 313 36.27 -5.76 -41.71
CA PRO A 313 35.52 -5.64 -40.49
C PRO A 313 36.05 -6.53 -39.37
N GLY A 314 36.11 -6.02 -38.15
CA GLY A 314 36.60 -6.70 -36.94
C GLY A 314 35.63 -7.77 -36.42
N THR A 315 35.92 -8.25 -35.20
CA THR A 315 35.17 -9.36 -34.56
C THR A 315 33.75 -8.99 -34.24
N ASP A 316 33.44 -7.71 -34.06
CA ASP A 316 32.08 -7.22 -33.73
C ASP A 316 31.09 -7.33 -34.92
N ALA A 317 31.57 -7.47 -36.16
CA ALA A 317 30.72 -7.54 -37.32
C ALA A 317 29.79 -8.77 -37.36
N ASN A 318 30.12 -9.84 -36.67
CA ASN A 318 29.30 -11.05 -36.54
C ASN A 318 28.29 -11.04 -35.42
N VAL A 319 28.22 -9.95 -34.65
CA VAL A 319 27.18 -9.79 -33.57
C VAL A 319 25.98 -9.08 -34.18
N THR A 320 24.90 -9.82 -34.45
CA THR A 320 23.64 -9.23 -34.93
C THR A 320 22.78 -8.71 -33.80
N PRO A 321 21.93 -7.68 -34.01
CA PRO A 321 20.98 -7.20 -33.00
C PRO A 321 20.09 -8.30 -32.45
N GLU A 322 19.69 -9.27 -33.29
CA GLU A 322 18.86 -10.42 -32.90
C GLU A 322 19.53 -11.33 -31.87
N MET A 323 20.87 -11.38 -31.81
CA MET A 323 21.62 -12.14 -30.80
C MET A 323 21.61 -11.44 -29.42
N LEU A 324 21.18 -10.19 -29.36
CA LEU A 324 21.14 -9.37 -28.15
C LEU A 324 19.70 -9.19 -27.61
N ASP A 325 18.68 -9.47 -28.44
CA ASP A 325 17.24 -9.18 -28.13
C ASP A 325 16.39 -10.43 -27.82
N GLU A 326 16.91 -11.67 -27.97
CA GLU A 326 16.22 -12.89 -27.51
C GLU A 326 16.61 -13.19 -26.03
#